data_2161a859911e44508cc980d5cd547f73
#
_entry.id   2161a859911e44508cc980d5cd547f73
#
_cell.length_a   1.000
_cell.length_b   1.000
_cell.length_c   1.000
_cell.angle_alpha   90.00
_cell.angle_beta   90.00
_cell.angle_gamma   90.00
#
_symmetry.space_group_name_H-M   'P 1'
#
loop_
_entity.id
_entity.type
_entity.pdbx_description
1 polymer ?
#
loop_
_entity_poly.entity_id
_entity_poly.type
_entity_poly.pdbx_seq_one_letter_code
_entity_poly.pdbx_strand_id
1 'polypeptide(L)'
;MSADKERTALDENGFFFTEKIFSNENTKNAREGLWEVIQGNYDTGVDPESRFWNPGDDPKSIIKIDKPHLCNTALFDLITDKNFGKELARVTGASMIQAWHSQAVWKPSGGGELGNAGWHRDIQYWPFWKPDGVFTAWIALTSVGKDSGPVRYIAGSNHWDSIEGLDFFDKGISKQETILKDKHSDYQVFQAEIEEGAVSIHNSGVYHSSIANVRGRPRVGMVVQFCTDKAEMIDISGENSDYLDMVNDASVCPILYKS
;
A
#
# COMPACT_ATOMS: atom_id res chain seq x y z
N MET A 1 -20.92 -1.64 10.30
CA MET A 1 -20.48 -2.49 11.47
C MET A 1 -20.10 -1.56 12.62
N SER A 2 -20.00 -2.01 13.87
CA SER A 2 -19.41 -1.17 14.93
C SER A 2 -17.89 -1.12 14.77
N ALA A 3 -17.24 -0.02 15.20
CA ALA A 3 -15.78 0.14 15.12
C ALA A 3 -15.01 -1.04 15.75
N ASP A 4 -15.52 -1.62 16.84
CA ASP A 4 -14.89 -2.77 17.47
C ASP A 4 -14.92 -4.02 16.59
N LYS A 5 -16.01 -4.26 15.84
CA LYS A 5 -16.07 -5.40 14.91
C LYS A 5 -15.13 -5.24 13.72
N GLU A 6 -14.93 -4.01 13.25
CA GLU A 6 -14.03 -3.74 12.13
C GLU A 6 -12.57 -3.87 12.56
N ARG A 7 -12.24 -3.40 13.77
CA ARG A 7 -10.92 -3.62 14.39
C ARG A 7 -10.65 -5.12 14.56
N THR A 8 -11.60 -5.86 15.14
CA THR A 8 -11.48 -7.32 15.28
C THR A 8 -11.24 -7.98 13.92
N ALA A 9 -11.97 -7.56 12.87
CA ALA A 9 -11.78 -8.10 11.53
C ALA A 9 -10.38 -7.80 10.96
N LEU A 10 -9.84 -6.58 11.20
CA LEU A 10 -8.47 -6.25 10.81
C LEU A 10 -7.44 -7.08 11.59
N ASP A 11 -7.62 -7.26 12.89
CA ASP A 11 -6.71 -8.04 13.74
C ASP A 11 -6.72 -9.53 13.36
N GLU A 12 -7.91 -10.14 13.15
CA GLU A 12 -8.07 -11.54 12.81
C GLU A 12 -7.66 -11.88 11.39
N ASN A 13 -8.07 -11.08 10.40
CA ASN A 13 -7.82 -11.36 8.99
C ASN A 13 -6.53 -10.75 8.46
N GLY A 14 -6.00 -9.71 9.12
CA GLY A 14 -4.84 -8.93 8.68
C GLY A 14 -5.17 -7.83 7.66
N PHE A 15 -6.44 -7.67 7.26
CA PHE A 15 -6.87 -6.63 6.33
C PHE A 15 -8.33 -6.21 6.55
N PHE A 16 -8.66 -5.00 6.05
CA PHE A 16 -10.00 -4.43 6.09
C PHE A 16 -10.24 -3.56 4.84
N PHE A 17 -11.47 -3.53 4.33
CA PHE A 17 -11.88 -2.68 3.22
C PHE A 17 -12.89 -1.64 3.71
N THR A 18 -12.58 -0.35 3.48
CA THR A 18 -13.45 0.73 3.90
C THR A 18 -14.56 0.98 2.88
N GLU A 19 -15.62 1.65 3.32
CA GLU A 19 -16.49 2.39 2.41
C GLU A 19 -15.69 3.54 1.76
N LYS A 20 -16.32 4.23 0.80
CA LYS A 20 -15.70 5.37 0.12
C LYS A 20 -15.40 6.52 1.09
N ILE A 21 -14.11 6.89 1.18
CA ILE A 21 -13.61 8.01 2.01
C ILE A 21 -13.46 9.28 1.17
N PHE A 22 -12.88 9.14 -0.03
CA PHE A 22 -12.52 10.26 -0.89
C PHE A 22 -13.61 10.56 -1.93
N SER A 23 -13.86 11.84 -2.19
CA SER A 23 -14.73 12.25 -3.28
C SER A 23 -14.13 11.92 -4.65
N ASN A 24 -14.97 11.90 -5.70
CA ASN A 24 -14.48 11.73 -7.07
C ASN A 24 -13.56 12.87 -7.52
N GLU A 25 -13.70 14.05 -6.95
CA GLU A 25 -12.82 15.19 -7.22
C GLU A 25 -11.43 14.95 -6.61
N ASN A 26 -11.34 14.53 -5.35
CA ASN A 26 -10.06 14.19 -4.71
C ASN A 26 -9.31 13.11 -5.49
N THR A 27 -9.99 12.02 -5.85
CA THR A 27 -9.37 10.91 -6.57
C THR A 27 -8.95 11.29 -8.00
N LYS A 28 -9.74 12.15 -8.67
CA LYS A 28 -9.41 12.69 -9.99
C LYS A 28 -8.15 13.55 -9.92
N ASN A 29 -8.10 14.52 -8.99
CA ASN A 29 -6.97 15.43 -8.84
C ASN A 29 -5.68 14.64 -8.49
N ALA A 30 -5.79 13.67 -7.59
CA ALA A 30 -4.67 12.81 -7.23
C ALA A 30 -4.21 11.94 -8.41
N ARG A 31 -5.12 11.42 -9.24
CA ARG A 31 -4.77 10.63 -10.42
C ARG A 31 -4.09 11.49 -11.50
N GLU A 32 -4.55 12.72 -11.69
CA GLU A 32 -3.91 13.68 -12.59
C GLU A 32 -2.51 14.08 -12.08
N GLY A 33 -2.38 14.41 -10.78
CA GLY A 33 -1.09 14.68 -10.16
C GLY A 33 -0.13 13.49 -10.23
N LEU A 34 -0.63 12.27 -10.04
CA LEU A 34 0.17 11.06 -10.21
C LEU A 34 0.66 10.90 -11.65
N TRP A 35 -0.18 11.21 -12.63
CA TRP A 35 0.23 11.16 -14.02
C TRP A 35 1.35 12.17 -14.33
N GLU A 36 1.27 13.39 -13.78
CA GLU A 36 2.35 14.38 -13.89
C GLU A 36 3.67 13.86 -13.30
N VAL A 37 3.61 13.26 -12.08
CA VAL A 37 4.79 12.64 -11.46
C VAL A 37 5.36 11.51 -12.31
N ILE A 38 4.52 10.68 -12.93
CA ILE A 38 4.95 9.61 -13.85
C ILE A 38 5.70 10.22 -15.05
N GLN A 39 5.25 11.35 -15.60
CA GLN A 39 5.91 12.06 -16.70
C GLN A 39 7.17 12.82 -16.29
N GLY A 40 7.49 12.91 -15.00
CA GLY A 40 8.65 13.65 -14.48
C GLY A 40 8.36 15.13 -14.20
N ASN A 41 7.08 15.51 -14.09
CA ASN A 41 6.66 16.87 -13.74
C ASN A 41 6.33 16.93 -12.26
N TYR A 42 7.08 17.70 -11.49
CA TYR A 42 6.95 17.83 -10.05
C TYR A 42 6.59 19.28 -9.69
N ASP A 43 5.34 19.53 -9.30
CA ASP A 43 4.87 20.91 -8.98
C ASP A 43 5.47 21.47 -7.70
N THR A 44 5.98 20.60 -6.81
CA THR A 44 6.71 20.99 -5.60
C THR A 44 8.19 21.28 -5.84
N GLY A 45 8.74 20.87 -6.99
CA GLY A 45 10.16 20.92 -7.27
C GLY A 45 11.00 19.85 -6.56
N VAL A 46 10.35 18.88 -5.88
CA VAL A 46 11.01 17.76 -5.18
C VAL A 46 10.95 16.52 -6.05
N ASP A 47 12.09 15.88 -6.28
CA ASP A 47 12.19 14.60 -6.96
C ASP A 47 11.65 13.44 -6.07
N PRO A 48 11.10 12.37 -6.66
CA PRO A 48 10.73 11.18 -5.90
C PRO A 48 11.96 10.47 -5.32
N GLU A 49 11.80 9.79 -4.19
CA GLU A 49 12.89 9.04 -3.55
C GLU A 49 13.48 7.98 -4.48
N SER A 50 12.61 7.22 -5.15
CA SER A 50 13.03 6.28 -6.19
C SER A 50 11.95 6.06 -7.24
N ARG A 51 12.37 5.59 -8.42
CA ARG A 51 11.50 5.22 -9.53
C ARG A 51 11.87 3.82 -10.02
N PHE A 52 10.89 2.92 -10.04
CA PHE A 52 11.05 1.56 -10.57
C PHE A 52 10.56 1.45 -12.03
N TRP A 53 10.17 2.56 -12.61
CA TRP A 53 9.79 2.73 -14.00
C TRP A 53 10.09 4.17 -14.43
N ASN A 54 10.65 4.35 -15.61
CA ASN A 54 10.97 5.65 -16.19
C ASN A 54 10.30 5.80 -17.55
N PRO A 55 10.04 7.04 -18.01
CA PRO A 55 9.61 7.28 -19.38
C PRO A 55 10.54 6.62 -20.40
N GLY A 56 9.99 5.70 -21.22
CA GLY A 56 10.76 4.90 -22.19
C GLY A 56 10.90 3.43 -21.80
N ASP A 57 10.64 3.05 -20.54
CA ASP A 57 10.55 1.65 -20.13
C ASP A 57 9.30 0.97 -20.69
N ASP A 58 9.20 -0.37 -20.55
CA ASP A 58 8.06 -1.12 -21.08
C ASP A 58 6.73 -0.58 -20.48
N PRO A 59 5.83 -0.03 -21.32
CA PRO A 59 4.57 0.57 -20.85
C PRO A 59 3.58 -0.46 -20.28
N LYS A 60 3.86 -1.75 -20.38
CA LYS A 60 3.07 -2.84 -19.81
C LYS A 60 3.53 -3.26 -18.41
N SER A 61 4.69 -2.80 -17.97
CA SER A 61 5.20 -3.02 -16.63
C SER A 61 4.41 -2.20 -15.60
N ILE A 62 4.41 -2.66 -14.35
CA ILE A 62 3.89 -1.87 -13.23
C ILE A 62 4.77 -0.63 -13.06
N ILE A 63 4.16 0.55 -13.05
CA ILE A 63 4.81 1.79 -12.66
C ILE A 63 4.72 1.90 -11.15
N LYS A 64 5.86 1.96 -10.48
CA LYS A 64 5.97 2.18 -9.05
C LYS A 64 6.95 3.33 -8.81
N ILE A 65 6.52 4.30 -8.01
CA ILE A 65 7.30 5.50 -7.65
C ILE A 65 7.18 5.70 -6.15
N ASP A 66 8.30 5.87 -5.46
CA ASP A 66 8.33 6.06 -4.01
C ASP A 66 8.28 7.53 -3.63
N LYS A 67 7.56 7.83 -2.56
CA LYS A 67 7.27 9.16 -1.99
C LYS A 67 6.74 10.19 -3.00
N PRO A 68 5.79 9.83 -3.87
CA PRO A 68 5.21 10.75 -4.85
C PRO A 68 4.44 11.90 -4.18
N HIS A 69 4.03 11.76 -2.92
CA HIS A 69 3.37 12.82 -2.15
C HIS A 69 4.29 14.03 -1.92
N LEU A 70 5.61 13.86 -1.93
CA LEU A 70 6.56 14.98 -1.83
C LEU A 70 6.73 15.71 -3.17
N CYS A 71 6.37 15.06 -4.27
CA CYS A 71 6.58 15.57 -5.62
C CYS A 71 5.40 16.36 -6.18
N ASN A 72 4.19 16.19 -5.56
CA ASN A 72 2.97 16.76 -6.10
C ASN A 72 1.96 17.11 -5.01
N THR A 73 1.47 18.35 -5.05
CA THR A 73 0.56 18.92 -4.06
C THR A 73 -0.74 18.12 -3.92
N ALA A 74 -1.36 17.70 -5.04
CA ALA A 74 -2.62 16.95 -4.96
C ALA A 74 -2.45 15.56 -4.32
N LEU A 75 -1.26 14.95 -4.45
CA LEU A 75 -0.94 13.69 -3.77
C LEU A 75 -0.67 13.90 -2.29
N PHE A 76 -0.05 15.01 -1.92
CA PHE A 76 0.13 15.38 -0.51
C PHE A 76 -1.23 15.66 0.16
N ASP A 77 -2.09 16.45 -0.47
CA ASP A 77 -3.43 16.76 0.01
C ASP A 77 -4.29 15.49 0.17
N LEU A 78 -4.16 14.53 -0.75
CA LEU A 78 -4.87 13.25 -0.65
C LEU A 78 -4.48 12.50 0.62
N ILE A 79 -3.19 12.31 0.88
CA ILE A 79 -2.75 11.51 2.03
C ILE A 79 -2.95 12.22 3.37
N THR A 80 -2.98 13.57 3.36
CA THR A 80 -3.21 14.38 4.57
C THR A 80 -4.68 14.75 4.79
N ASP A 81 -5.60 14.18 4.02
CA ASP A 81 -7.03 14.36 4.22
C ASP A 81 -7.46 13.94 5.63
N LYS A 82 -8.18 14.83 6.33
CA LYS A 82 -8.56 14.62 7.73
C LYS A 82 -9.50 13.42 7.92
N ASN A 83 -10.36 13.12 6.96
CA ASN A 83 -11.27 11.99 7.04
C ASN A 83 -10.50 10.68 6.83
N PHE A 84 -9.49 10.69 5.97
CA PHE A 84 -8.60 9.54 5.80
C PHE A 84 -7.86 9.22 7.10
N GLY A 85 -7.19 10.19 7.72
CA GLY A 85 -6.49 9.97 8.99
C GLY A 85 -7.43 9.49 10.12
N LYS A 86 -8.64 10.08 10.21
CA LYS A 86 -9.67 9.64 11.18
C LYS A 86 -10.12 8.21 10.93
N GLU A 87 -10.30 7.83 9.68
CA GLU A 87 -10.74 6.47 9.32
C GLU A 87 -9.66 5.43 9.65
N LEU A 88 -8.38 5.71 9.36
CA LEU A 88 -7.26 4.87 9.77
C LEU A 88 -7.22 4.69 11.29
N ALA A 89 -7.36 5.79 12.05
CA ALA A 89 -7.39 5.74 13.51
C ALA A 89 -8.59 4.94 14.05
N ARG A 90 -9.77 5.09 13.43
CA ARG A 90 -10.99 4.37 13.78
C ARG A 90 -10.84 2.86 13.60
N VAL A 91 -10.29 2.43 12.45
CA VAL A 91 -10.15 1.01 12.10
C VAL A 91 -9.03 0.34 12.92
N THR A 92 -7.91 1.03 13.16
CA THR A 92 -6.78 0.50 13.94
C THR A 92 -6.96 0.67 15.46
N GLY A 93 -7.86 1.57 15.87
CA GLY A 93 -8.04 1.95 17.28
C GLY A 93 -6.84 2.72 17.85
N ALA A 94 -6.09 3.38 17.00
CA ALA A 94 -4.91 4.15 17.37
C ALA A 94 -5.27 5.57 17.82
N SER A 95 -4.47 6.13 18.70
CA SER A 95 -4.54 7.54 19.13
C SER A 95 -3.70 8.47 18.24
N MET A 96 -2.77 7.91 17.45
CA MET A 96 -1.94 8.62 16.50
C MET A 96 -1.74 7.79 15.23
N ILE A 97 -1.81 8.46 14.07
CA ILE A 97 -1.47 7.90 12.75
C ILE A 97 -0.44 8.81 12.10
N GLN A 98 0.66 8.24 11.65
CA GLN A 98 1.70 8.95 10.91
C GLN A 98 2.06 8.20 9.65
N ALA A 99 2.00 8.86 8.49
CA ALA A 99 2.55 8.33 7.27
C ALA A 99 4.08 8.38 7.34
N TRP A 100 4.77 7.26 7.08
CA TRP A 100 6.22 7.24 7.05
C TRP A 100 6.79 6.93 5.65
N HIS A 101 5.96 6.39 4.77
CA HIS A 101 6.30 6.17 3.36
C HIS A 101 5.05 6.22 2.50
N SER A 102 5.23 6.41 1.20
CA SER A 102 4.14 6.29 0.23
C SER A 102 4.63 5.80 -1.13
N GLN A 103 3.72 5.22 -1.90
CA GLN A 103 4.03 4.73 -3.24
C GLN A 103 2.89 5.02 -4.21
N ALA A 104 3.25 5.44 -5.41
CA ALA A 104 2.33 5.41 -6.53
C ALA A 104 2.37 4.02 -7.18
N VAL A 105 1.20 3.48 -7.47
CA VAL A 105 1.09 2.22 -8.22
C VAL A 105 0.13 2.41 -9.40
N TRP A 106 0.71 2.40 -10.61
CA TRP A 106 -0.05 2.39 -11.84
C TRP A 106 0.17 1.05 -12.53
N LYS A 107 -0.89 0.26 -12.61
CA LYS A 107 -0.88 -1.06 -13.25
C LYS A 107 -1.58 -0.99 -14.62
N PRO A 108 -0.81 -0.96 -15.72
CA PRO A 108 -1.36 -0.98 -17.07
C PRO A 108 -2.20 -2.23 -17.32
N SER A 109 -3.05 -2.19 -18.34
CA SER A 109 -3.77 -3.38 -18.81
C SER A 109 -2.90 -4.18 -19.78
N GLY A 110 -3.06 -5.52 -19.74
CA GLY A 110 -2.45 -6.41 -20.72
C GLY A 110 -0.97 -6.71 -20.53
N GLY A 111 -0.40 -6.41 -19.37
CA GLY A 111 1.02 -6.66 -19.07
C GLY A 111 1.39 -8.12 -18.82
N GLY A 112 0.43 -9.05 -18.78
CA GLY A 112 0.71 -10.45 -18.46
C GLY A 112 1.48 -10.55 -17.13
N GLU A 113 2.49 -11.40 -17.07
CA GLU A 113 3.31 -11.59 -15.86
C GLU A 113 4.03 -10.33 -15.40
N LEU A 114 4.38 -9.40 -16.31
CA LEU A 114 4.98 -8.11 -15.95
C LEU A 114 4.06 -7.26 -15.04
N GLY A 115 2.75 -7.50 -15.13
CA GLY A 115 1.74 -6.89 -14.27
C GLY A 115 1.56 -7.57 -12.90
N ASN A 116 2.27 -8.66 -12.60
CA ASN A 116 2.15 -9.34 -11.31
C ASN A 116 2.99 -8.65 -10.23
N ALA A 117 2.47 -8.69 -9.00
CA ALA A 117 3.24 -8.51 -7.77
C ALA A 117 3.15 -9.83 -6.99
N GLY A 118 4.30 -10.44 -6.71
CA GLY A 118 4.38 -11.74 -6.05
C GLY A 118 3.80 -11.73 -4.64
N TRP A 119 3.57 -12.90 -4.06
CA TRP A 119 3.16 -13.05 -2.68
C TRP A 119 4.28 -12.61 -1.74
N HIS A 120 3.99 -11.68 -0.85
CA HIS A 120 4.95 -11.10 0.08
C HIS A 120 4.25 -10.55 1.32
N ARG A 121 5.02 -10.21 2.33
CA ARG A 121 4.63 -9.38 3.47
C ARG A 121 5.40 -8.08 3.39
N ASP A 122 4.79 -6.97 3.70
CA ASP A 122 5.46 -5.68 3.69
C ASP A 122 6.64 -5.62 4.67
N ILE A 123 6.46 -6.20 5.86
CA ILE A 123 7.47 -6.18 6.93
C ILE A 123 8.81 -6.83 6.52
N GLN A 124 8.83 -7.70 5.52
CA GLN A 124 10.09 -8.30 5.03
C GLN A 124 11.03 -7.28 4.35
N TYR A 125 10.48 -6.12 3.94
CA TYR A 125 11.23 -5.02 3.33
C TYR A 125 11.48 -3.85 4.29
N TRP A 126 10.98 -3.93 5.52
CA TRP A 126 11.06 -2.87 6.54
C TRP A 126 11.84 -3.33 7.78
N PRO A 127 13.14 -3.60 7.68
CA PRO A 127 13.92 -4.20 8.76
C PRO A 127 14.05 -3.33 10.00
N PHE A 128 13.67 -2.05 9.91
CA PHE A 128 13.70 -1.07 10.99
C PHE A 128 12.38 -0.95 11.77
N TRP A 129 11.33 -1.67 11.37
CA TRP A 129 10.07 -1.74 12.11
C TRP A 129 9.88 -3.11 12.77
N LYS A 130 9.33 -3.13 14.00
CA LYS A 130 8.61 -4.31 14.48
C LYS A 130 7.28 -4.41 13.74
N PRO A 131 6.73 -5.62 13.55
CA PRO A 131 5.50 -5.79 12.75
C PRO A 131 4.25 -5.15 13.37
N ASP A 132 4.23 -4.98 14.71
CA ASP A 132 3.07 -4.44 15.41
C ASP A 132 2.93 -2.93 15.22
N GLY A 133 1.70 -2.48 15.01
CA GLY A 133 1.40 -1.05 14.88
C GLY A 133 1.80 -0.43 13.54
N VAL A 134 2.25 -1.23 12.57
CA VAL A 134 2.64 -0.75 11.23
C VAL A 134 1.73 -1.38 10.17
N PHE A 135 1.20 -0.55 9.29
CA PHE A 135 0.17 -0.90 8.32
C PHE A 135 0.42 -0.25 6.97
N THR A 136 -0.29 -0.76 5.97
CA THR A 136 -0.39 -0.17 4.64
C THR A 136 -1.85 0.14 4.31
N ALA A 137 -2.11 1.34 3.81
CA ALA A 137 -3.37 1.76 3.23
C ALA A 137 -3.21 1.90 1.72
N TRP A 138 -3.97 1.14 0.93
CA TRP A 138 -4.02 1.23 -0.51
C TRP A 138 -5.28 1.98 -0.93
N ILE A 139 -5.14 3.21 -1.41
CA ILE A 139 -6.23 4.11 -1.82
C ILE A 139 -6.56 3.83 -3.29
N ALA A 140 -7.81 3.50 -3.60
CA ALA A 140 -8.28 3.29 -4.96
C ALA A 140 -8.49 4.62 -5.70
N LEU A 141 -7.59 4.97 -6.60
CA LEU A 141 -7.75 6.13 -7.50
C LEU A 141 -8.55 5.78 -8.78
N THR A 142 -8.88 4.53 -8.97
CA THR A 142 -9.83 3.99 -9.97
C THR A 142 -10.60 2.85 -9.33
N SER A 143 -11.85 2.61 -9.74
CA SER A 143 -12.60 1.45 -9.28
C SER A 143 -11.88 0.15 -9.59
N VAL A 144 -11.77 -0.73 -8.61
CA VAL A 144 -11.09 -2.02 -8.66
C VAL A 144 -12.11 -3.15 -8.66
N GLY A 145 -12.14 -3.93 -9.72
CA GLY A 145 -12.91 -5.17 -9.83
C GLY A 145 -11.98 -6.35 -10.08
N LYS A 146 -12.52 -7.56 -10.10
CA LYS A 146 -11.77 -8.82 -10.23
C LYS A 146 -10.77 -8.84 -11.41
N ASP A 147 -11.13 -8.18 -12.54
CA ASP A 147 -10.34 -8.18 -13.76
C ASP A 147 -9.29 -7.04 -13.82
N SER A 148 -9.26 -6.17 -12.80
CA SER A 148 -8.28 -5.07 -12.71
C SER A 148 -6.97 -5.47 -12.03
N GLY A 149 -6.78 -6.73 -11.66
CA GLY A 149 -5.64 -7.20 -10.88
C GLY A 149 -5.67 -6.61 -9.47
N PRO A 150 -6.75 -6.82 -8.68
CA PRO A 150 -6.88 -6.34 -7.31
C PRO A 150 -5.76 -6.88 -6.42
N VAL A 151 -5.51 -6.20 -5.31
CA VAL A 151 -4.69 -6.77 -4.26
C VAL A 151 -5.43 -7.97 -3.67
N ARG A 152 -4.70 -9.06 -3.47
CA ARG A 152 -5.20 -10.31 -2.90
C ARG A 152 -4.54 -10.54 -1.56
N TYR A 153 -5.30 -10.95 -0.56
CA TYR A 153 -4.88 -11.16 0.81
C TYR A 153 -5.17 -12.59 1.24
N ILE A 154 -4.29 -13.21 2.00
CA ILE A 154 -4.55 -14.46 2.70
C ILE A 154 -5.02 -14.13 4.11
N ALA A 155 -6.29 -14.43 4.41
CA ALA A 155 -6.87 -14.14 5.71
C ALA A 155 -6.13 -14.86 6.85
N GLY A 156 -5.82 -14.12 7.92
CA GLY A 156 -5.15 -14.64 9.11
C GLY A 156 -3.64 -14.89 8.94
N SER A 157 -3.09 -14.65 7.77
CA SER A 157 -1.66 -14.91 7.50
C SER A 157 -0.71 -13.92 8.19
N ASN A 158 -1.23 -12.84 8.74
CA ASN A 158 -0.48 -11.94 9.63
C ASN A 158 0.01 -12.63 10.92
N HIS A 159 -0.59 -13.77 11.27
CA HIS A 159 -0.20 -14.59 12.42
C HIS A 159 0.74 -15.75 12.05
N TRP A 160 1.12 -15.88 10.77
CA TRP A 160 2.00 -16.97 10.33
C TRP A 160 3.47 -16.60 10.49
N ASP A 161 4.29 -17.63 10.64
CA ASP A 161 5.74 -17.49 10.50
C ASP A 161 6.13 -17.07 9.08
N SER A 162 7.37 -16.59 8.94
CA SER A 162 7.91 -16.23 7.64
C SER A 162 8.05 -17.46 6.74
N ILE A 163 7.60 -17.35 5.50
CA ILE A 163 7.70 -18.39 4.47
C ILE A 163 8.77 -17.96 3.47
N GLU A 164 9.83 -18.75 3.35
CA GLU A 164 10.90 -18.54 2.37
C GLU A 164 10.40 -18.76 0.93
N GLY A 165 10.98 -18.05 -0.03
CA GLY A 165 10.66 -18.18 -1.46
C GLY A 165 9.44 -17.39 -1.92
N LEU A 166 8.91 -16.51 -1.06
CA LEU A 166 7.86 -15.55 -1.41
C LEU A 166 8.48 -14.15 -1.51
N ASP A 167 8.28 -13.49 -2.66
CA ASP A 167 8.87 -12.18 -2.96
C ASP A 167 7.99 -11.35 -3.90
N PHE A 168 7.87 -10.04 -3.62
CA PHE A 168 7.15 -9.07 -4.45
C PHE A 168 7.65 -9.05 -5.91
N PHE A 169 8.96 -9.15 -6.11
CA PHE A 169 9.59 -9.03 -7.42
C PHE A 169 9.53 -10.32 -8.24
N ASP A 170 9.29 -11.48 -7.62
CA ASP A 170 9.05 -12.74 -8.34
C ASP A 170 7.66 -12.71 -8.99
N LYS A 171 7.63 -12.70 -10.32
CA LYS A 171 6.40 -12.65 -11.11
C LYS A 171 5.71 -14.01 -11.24
N GLY A 172 6.34 -15.08 -10.79
CA GLY A 172 5.88 -16.48 -10.89
C GLY A 172 4.83 -16.84 -9.83
N ILE A 173 3.67 -16.25 -9.87
CA ILE A 173 2.57 -16.42 -8.89
C ILE A 173 2.24 -17.90 -8.62
N SER A 174 2.11 -18.72 -9.67
CA SER A 174 1.76 -20.14 -9.51
C SER A 174 2.81 -20.94 -8.71
N LYS A 175 4.10 -20.62 -8.87
CA LYS A 175 5.19 -21.23 -8.09
C LYS A 175 5.06 -20.85 -6.62
N GLN A 176 4.83 -19.58 -6.32
CA GLN A 176 4.66 -19.10 -4.95
C GLN A 176 3.39 -19.68 -4.30
N GLU A 177 2.30 -19.84 -5.05
CA GLU A 177 1.09 -20.49 -4.55
C GLU A 177 1.31 -21.98 -4.22
N THR A 178 2.22 -22.65 -4.92
CA THR A 178 2.63 -24.01 -4.54
C THR A 178 3.35 -24.01 -3.20
N ILE A 179 4.31 -23.09 -2.99
CA ILE A 179 5.02 -22.94 -1.70
C ILE A 179 4.02 -22.66 -0.56
N LEU A 180 3.06 -21.77 -0.79
CA LEU A 180 2.01 -21.45 0.20
C LEU A 180 1.19 -22.68 0.56
N LYS A 181 0.75 -23.47 -0.42
CA LYS A 181 -0.06 -24.69 -0.21
C LYS A 181 0.71 -25.77 0.53
N ASP A 182 2.01 -25.91 0.30
CA ASP A 182 2.85 -26.86 0.99
C ASP A 182 3.01 -26.54 2.50
N LYS A 183 2.91 -25.25 2.85
CA LYS A 183 2.99 -24.78 4.24
C LYS A 183 1.63 -24.69 4.94
N HIS A 184 0.61 -24.25 4.22
CA HIS A 184 -0.75 -24.03 4.71
C HIS A 184 -1.75 -24.50 3.64
N SER A 185 -2.31 -25.71 3.76
CA SER A 185 -3.18 -26.31 2.73
C SER A 185 -4.53 -25.60 2.57
N ASP A 186 -5.06 -24.99 3.64
CA ASP A 186 -6.44 -24.52 3.74
C ASP A 186 -6.57 -23.00 3.93
N TYR A 187 -5.75 -22.21 3.24
CA TYR A 187 -5.86 -20.77 3.31
C TYR A 187 -6.94 -20.19 2.38
N GLN A 188 -7.55 -19.10 2.82
CA GLN A 188 -8.55 -18.37 2.04
C GLN A 188 -7.96 -17.07 1.46
N VAL A 189 -8.22 -16.83 0.18
CA VAL A 189 -7.79 -15.62 -0.52
C VAL A 189 -8.97 -14.68 -0.73
N PHE A 190 -8.80 -13.43 -0.31
CA PHE A 190 -9.76 -12.35 -0.52
C PHE A 190 -9.18 -11.32 -1.50
N GLN A 191 -10.02 -10.72 -2.32
CA GLN A 191 -9.64 -9.71 -3.29
C GLN A 191 -10.20 -8.35 -2.87
N ALA A 192 -9.37 -7.31 -2.93
CA ALA A 192 -9.80 -5.93 -2.71
C ALA A 192 -10.57 -5.41 -3.92
N GLU A 193 -11.81 -5.88 -4.09
CA GLU A 193 -12.75 -5.33 -5.06
C GLU A 193 -13.45 -4.13 -4.40
N ILE A 194 -12.95 -2.93 -4.66
CA ILE A 194 -13.38 -1.70 -3.99
C ILE A 194 -13.67 -0.59 -5.01
N GLU A 195 -14.57 0.31 -4.66
CA GLU A 195 -14.88 1.46 -5.49
C GLU A 195 -13.78 2.54 -5.46
N GLU A 196 -13.77 3.43 -6.44
CA GLU A 196 -12.92 4.60 -6.46
C GLU A 196 -13.17 5.48 -5.23
N GLY A 197 -12.12 5.80 -4.49
CA GLY A 197 -12.15 6.56 -3.25
C GLY A 197 -12.28 5.70 -1.97
N ALA A 198 -12.45 4.39 -2.09
CA ALA A 198 -12.34 3.47 -0.96
C ALA A 198 -10.88 3.06 -0.72
N VAL A 199 -10.62 2.47 0.44
CA VAL A 199 -9.26 2.10 0.88
C VAL A 199 -9.23 0.65 1.35
N SER A 200 -8.18 -0.06 0.94
CA SER A 200 -7.82 -1.35 1.51
C SER A 200 -6.70 -1.14 2.53
N ILE A 201 -6.95 -1.48 3.79
CA ILE A 201 -5.99 -1.36 4.89
C ILE A 201 -5.49 -2.76 5.22
N HIS A 202 -4.17 -2.93 5.42
CA HIS A 202 -3.63 -4.22 5.83
C HIS A 202 -2.44 -4.09 6.80
N ASN A 203 -2.31 -5.10 7.65
CA ASN A 203 -1.20 -5.26 8.57
C ASN A 203 0.08 -5.60 7.81
N SER A 204 1.21 -5.11 8.27
CA SER A 204 2.53 -5.32 7.65
C SER A 204 2.92 -6.80 7.49
N GLY A 205 2.35 -7.68 8.32
CA GLY A 205 2.63 -9.13 8.34
C GLY A 205 1.73 -9.98 7.45
N VAL A 206 0.63 -9.44 6.88
CA VAL A 206 -0.28 -10.24 6.05
C VAL A 206 0.30 -10.55 4.68
N TYR A 207 0.22 -11.82 4.24
CA TYR A 207 0.62 -12.18 2.88
C TYR A 207 -0.37 -11.64 1.88
N HIS A 208 0.17 -10.90 0.91
CA HIS A 208 -0.62 -10.31 -0.17
C HIS A 208 0.11 -10.32 -1.51
N SER A 209 -0.65 -10.20 -2.57
CA SER A 209 -0.15 -10.22 -3.96
C SER A 209 -1.09 -9.48 -4.89
N SER A 210 -0.75 -9.36 -6.16
CA SER A 210 -1.72 -9.00 -7.19
C SER A 210 -1.33 -9.57 -8.55
N ILE A 211 -2.32 -10.05 -9.30
CA ILE A 211 -2.13 -10.54 -10.67
C ILE A 211 -2.25 -9.39 -11.68
N ALA A 212 -1.99 -9.72 -12.94
CA ALA A 212 -2.12 -8.77 -14.05
C ALA A 212 -3.51 -8.14 -14.15
N ASN A 213 -3.53 -6.90 -14.60
CA ASN A 213 -4.76 -6.21 -14.98
C ASN A 213 -5.13 -6.56 -16.43
N VAL A 214 -6.34 -7.08 -16.64
CA VAL A 214 -6.87 -7.46 -17.96
C VAL A 214 -8.10 -6.64 -18.36
N ARG A 215 -8.48 -5.62 -17.59
CA ARG A 215 -9.73 -4.86 -17.73
C ARG A 215 -9.78 -3.91 -18.94
N GLY A 216 -8.69 -3.70 -19.67
CA GLY A 216 -8.63 -2.75 -20.79
C GLY A 216 -8.37 -1.29 -20.41
N ARG A 217 -8.27 -0.97 -19.10
CA ARG A 217 -7.87 0.35 -18.57
C ARG A 217 -6.96 0.19 -17.35
N PRO A 218 -6.07 1.16 -17.05
CA PRO A 218 -5.18 1.06 -15.90
C PRO A 218 -5.92 0.92 -14.56
N ARG A 219 -5.34 0.16 -13.61
CA ARG A 219 -5.65 0.25 -12.19
C ARG A 219 -4.66 1.18 -11.53
N VAL A 220 -5.17 2.24 -10.92
CA VAL A 220 -4.36 3.28 -10.30
C VAL A 220 -4.64 3.33 -8.80
N GLY A 221 -3.62 3.37 -8.00
CA GLY A 221 -3.71 3.51 -6.57
C GLY A 221 -2.56 4.30 -5.97
N MET A 222 -2.83 4.90 -4.82
CA MET A 222 -1.85 5.50 -3.94
C MET A 222 -1.71 4.63 -2.70
N VAL A 223 -0.50 4.27 -2.36
CA VAL A 223 -0.18 3.47 -1.18
C VAL A 223 0.40 4.40 -0.13
N VAL A 224 -0.07 4.26 1.10
CA VAL A 224 0.44 4.99 2.27
C VAL A 224 0.82 3.96 3.32
N GLN A 225 2.10 3.84 3.59
CA GLN A 225 2.60 3.09 4.72
C GLN A 225 2.56 3.98 5.95
N PHE A 226 1.91 3.51 7.00
CA PHE A 226 1.72 4.31 8.21
C PHE A 226 2.01 3.52 9.48
N CYS A 227 2.41 4.25 10.52
CA CYS A 227 2.59 3.73 11.85
C CYS A 227 1.57 4.35 12.81
N THR A 228 1.32 3.64 13.90
CA THR A 228 0.45 4.06 14.99
C THR A 228 1.26 4.40 16.24
N ASP A 229 0.59 4.87 17.29
CA ASP A 229 1.16 5.05 18.62
C ASP A 229 1.69 3.75 19.26
N LYS A 230 1.39 2.58 18.66
CA LYS A 230 1.87 1.27 19.13
C LYS A 230 3.10 0.76 18.37
N ALA A 231 3.48 1.45 17.29
CA ALA A 231 4.61 1.04 16.48
C ALA A 231 5.94 1.23 17.21
N GLU A 232 6.82 0.27 17.08
CA GLU A 232 8.16 0.33 17.62
C GLU A 232 9.21 0.19 16.52
N MET A 233 10.17 1.13 16.51
CA MET A 233 11.33 1.03 15.63
C MET A 233 12.41 0.15 16.26
N ILE A 234 13.09 -0.62 15.43
CA ILE A 234 14.28 -1.39 15.81
C ILE A 234 15.48 -0.47 15.63
N ASP A 235 16.28 -0.31 16.68
CA ASP A 235 17.56 0.42 16.57
C ASP A 235 18.52 -0.40 15.71
N ILE A 236 18.70 0.04 14.47
CA ILE A 236 19.65 -0.54 13.52
C ILE A 236 20.80 0.45 13.41
N SER A 237 21.79 0.28 14.28
CA SER A 237 22.99 1.11 14.25
C SER A 237 23.71 0.99 12.91
N GLY A 238 23.70 2.04 12.10
CA GLY A 238 24.59 2.25 10.96
C GLY A 238 23.93 2.52 9.62
N GLU A 239 23.12 1.62 9.06
CA GLU A 239 22.64 1.75 7.66
C GLU A 239 21.23 2.35 7.51
N ASN A 240 20.45 2.45 8.59
CA ASN A 240 19.07 2.95 8.55
C ASN A 240 18.81 4.11 9.53
N SER A 241 19.85 4.77 10.04
CA SER A 241 19.70 5.97 10.88
C SER A 241 18.93 7.09 10.15
N ASP A 242 19.13 7.21 8.84
CA ASP A 242 18.46 8.20 8.00
C ASP A 242 16.94 8.01 7.98
N TYR A 243 16.44 6.77 8.10
CA TYR A 243 15.00 6.50 8.23
C TYR A 243 14.43 6.98 9.57
N LEU A 244 15.19 6.84 10.67
CA LEU A 244 14.79 7.33 11.99
C LEU A 244 14.66 8.85 11.99
N ASP A 245 15.63 9.56 11.41
CA ASP A 245 15.62 11.01 11.31
C ASP A 245 14.47 11.49 10.42
N MET A 246 14.21 10.79 9.32
CA MET A 246 13.13 11.09 8.39
C MET A 246 11.74 10.95 9.02
N VAL A 247 11.49 9.91 9.82
CA VAL A 247 10.19 9.71 10.49
C VAL A 247 9.89 10.85 11.49
N ASN A 248 10.93 11.48 12.03
CA ASN A 248 10.78 12.63 12.92
C ASN A 248 10.50 13.95 12.17
N ASP A 249 10.66 13.98 10.84
CA ASP A 249 10.33 15.16 10.02
C ASP A 249 8.89 15.09 9.52
N ALA A 250 8.00 15.84 10.16
CA ALA A 250 6.59 15.88 9.78
C ALA A 250 6.31 16.49 8.38
N SER A 251 7.28 17.16 7.76
CA SER A 251 7.16 17.64 6.38
C SER A 251 7.33 16.51 5.36
N VAL A 252 8.05 15.47 5.73
CA VAL A 252 8.30 14.26 4.94
C VAL A 252 7.37 13.12 5.36
N CYS A 253 7.14 12.97 6.65
CA CYS A 253 6.34 11.92 7.28
C CYS A 253 5.19 12.55 8.08
N PRO A 254 4.12 13.04 7.41
CA PRO A 254 3.08 13.82 8.05
C PRO A 254 2.26 12.99 9.07
N ILE A 255 1.88 13.66 10.17
CA ILE A 255 0.90 13.13 11.12
C ILE A 255 -0.48 13.30 10.51
N LEU A 256 -1.16 12.19 10.22
CA LEU A 256 -2.48 12.17 9.57
C LEU A 256 -3.61 12.29 10.59
N TYR A 257 -3.38 11.84 11.81
CA TYR A 257 -4.32 11.92 12.93
C TYR A 257 -3.59 11.93 14.28
N LYS A 258 -4.13 12.71 15.20
CA LYS A 258 -3.74 12.68 16.63
C LYS A 258 -4.96 13.10 17.45
N SER A 259 -5.36 12.25 18.43
CA SER A 259 -6.44 12.53 19.40
C SER A 259 -5.96 13.38 20.55
#